data_6d535e47db821d2e35ddeed94fb9c69f
#
_entry.id   6d535e47db821d2e35ddeed94fb9c69f
#
_cell.length_a   1.000
_cell.length_b   1.000
_cell.length_c   1.000
_cell.angle_alpha   90.00
_cell.angle_beta   90.00
_cell.angle_gamma   90.00
#
_symmetry.space_group_name_H-M   'P 1'
#
loop_
_entity.id
_entity.type
_entity.pdbx_description
1 polymer ?
#
loop_
_entity_poly.entity_id
_entity_poly.type
_entity_poly.pdbx_seq_one_letter_code
_entity_poly.pdbx_strand_id
1 'polypeptide(L)'
;MKPTQFFGASLLTASLLGMVGCTVMREQSTVGQAVDDTAITTQVKARFAESPVVSVMAINVETMHGTVQLSGFAKNETERTTAESIARQVPNVKSVKNDIIVRP
;
A
#
# COMPACT_ATOMS: atom_id res chain seq x y z
N MET A 1 40.76 -23.14 -30.78
CA MET A 1 40.64 -22.83 -31.01
C MET A 1 39.62 -22.22 -30.83
N LYS A 2 39.45 -21.77 -30.86
CA LYS A 2 38.52 -21.26 -30.88
C LYS A 2 37.48 -21.49 -30.04
N PRO A 3 37.16 -22.30 -29.66
CA PRO A 3 36.00 -22.57 -28.93
C PRO A 3 36.04 -21.92 -27.68
N THR A 4 37.04 -21.85 -27.25
CA THR A 4 37.14 -21.47 -25.98
C THR A 4 36.55 -20.25 -25.65
N GLN A 5 36.55 -19.45 -26.45
CA GLN A 5 36.12 -18.24 -26.03
C GLN A 5 34.82 -18.14 -25.56
N PHE A 6 34.02 -18.80 -26.03
CA PHE A 6 32.73 -18.55 -25.68
C PHE A 6 32.38 -18.67 -24.34
N PHE A 7 32.99 -19.32 -23.66
CA PHE A 7 32.47 -19.52 -22.43
C PHE A 7 32.41 -18.35 -21.67
N GLY A 8 33.16 -17.48 -21.73
CA GLY A 8 33.23 -16.37 -20.85
C GLY A 8 31.95 -15.62 -20.72
N ALA A 9 31.31 -15.49 -21.77
CA ALA A 9 30.11 -14.68 -21.74
C ALA A 9 29.03 -15.22 -20.86
N SER A 10 28.87 -16.46 -20.86
CA SER A 10 27.75 -16.98 -20.08
C SER A 10 27.93 -16.79 -18.61
N LEU A 11 29.15 -16.83 -18.17
CA LEU A 11 29.34 -16.69 -16.75
C LEU A 11 28.97 -15.35 -16.26
N LEU A 12 29.22 -14.36 -17.04
CA LEU A 12 28.96 -13.02 -16.59
C LEU A 12 27.52 -12.74 -16.32
N THR A 13 26.69 -13.26 -17.14
CA THR A 13 25.29 -12.97 -16.96
C THR A 13 24.77 -13.47 -15.65
N ALA A 14 25.17 -14.59 -15.24
CA ALA A 14 24.66 -15.13 -14.00
C ALA A 14 25.02 -14.27 -12.82
N SER A 15 26.21 -13.74 -12.83
CA SER A 15 26.66 -12.95 -11.71
C SER A 15 25.84 -11.71 -11.54
N LEU A 16 25.49 -11.09 -12.62
CA LEU A 16 24.76 -9.84 -12.52
C LEU A 16 23.42 -10.01 -11.86
N LEU A 17 22.76 -11.07 -12.17
CA LEU A 17 21.45 -11.29 -11.60
C LEU A 17 21.51 -11.40 -10.09
N GLY A 18 22.48 -12.07 -9.60
CA GLY A 18 22.58 -12.22 -8.18
C GLY A 18 22.78 -10.93 -7.47
N MET A 19 23.57 -10.05 -8.03
CA MET A 19 23.84 -8.79 -7.36
C MET A 19 22.62 -7.92 -7.27
N VAL A 20 21.82 -7.91 -8.27
CA VAL A 20 20.61 -7.11 -8.25
C VAL A 20 19.69 -7.57 -7.13
N GLY A 21 19.55 -8.84 -6.96
CA GLY A 21 18.71 -9.36 -5.91
C GLY A 21 19.18 -8.94 -4.54
N CYS A 22 20.47 -8.96 -4.32
CA CYS A 22 20.99 -8.58 -3.02
C CYS A 22 20.73 -7.13 -2.71
N THR A 23 20.83 -6.27 -3.68
CA THR A 23 20.61 -4.87 -3.46
C THR A 23 19.20 -4.60 -2.99
N VAL A 24 18.24 -5.24 -3.60
CA VAL A 24 16.85 -5.06 -3.23
C VAL A 24 16.63 -5.49 -1.80
N MET A 25 17.23 -6.58 -1.40
CA MET A 25 17.01 -7.08 -0.05
C MET A 25 17.57 -6.17 1.01
N ARG A 26 18.64 -5.48 0.72
CA ARG A 26 19.21 -4.62 1.73
C ARG A 26 18.35 -3.44 2.07
N GLU A 27 17.56 -2.97 1.13
CA GLU A 27 16.71 -1.83 1.39
C GLU A 27 15.35 -2.22 1.90
N GLN A 28 15.16 -3.48 2.12
CA GLN A 28 13.85 -3.97 2.45
C GLN A 28 13.26 -3.37 3.71
N SER A 29 14.08 -3.10 4.70
CA SER A 29 13.56 -2.59 5.95
C SER A 29 12.89 -1.23 5.79
N THR A 30 13.49 -0.33 5.02
CA THR A 30 12.89 0.97 4.81
C THR A 30 11.75 0.91 3.81
N VAL A 31 11.97 0.18 2.73
CA VAL A 31 10.96 0.05 1.70
C VAL A 31 9.75 -0.70 2.24
N GLY A 32 9.97 -1.65 3.13
CA GLY A 32 8.89 -2.46 3.67
C GLY A 32 7.85 -1.64 4.39
N GLN A 33 8.25 -0.63 5.14
CA GLN A 33 7.29 0.18 5.84
C GLN A 33 6.44 0.99 4.87
N ALA A 34 7.05 1.54 3.84
CA ALA A 34 6.29 2.29 2.85
C ALA A 34 5.31 1.37 2.11
N VAL A 35 5.74 0.14 1.82
CA VAL A 35 4.86 -0.81 1.15
C VAL A 35 3.69 -1.18 2.04
N ASP A 36 3.94 -1.34 3.34
CA ASP A 36 2.86 -1.67 4.25
C ASP A 36 1.81 -0.56 4.30
N ASP A 37 2.25 0.69 4.40
CA ASP A 37 1.31 1.81 4.41
C ASP A 37 0.55 1.89 3.10
N THR A 38 1.23 1.66 1.98
CA THR A 38 0.58 1.67 0.68
C THR A 38 -0.44 0.55 0.57
N ALA A 39 -0.09 -0.64 1.07
CA ALA A 39 -1.00 -1.78 1.04
C ALA A 39 -2.24 -1.49 1.87
N ILE A 40 -2.08 -0.88 3.03
CA ILE A 40 -3.21 -0.53 3.88
C ILE A 40 -4.12 0.45 3.14
N THR A 41 -3.56 1.50 2.57
CA THR A 41 -4.35 2.48 1.83
C THR A 41 -5.12 1.81 0.70
N THR A 42 -4.45 0.94 -0.04
CA THR A 42 -5.09 0.24 -1.15
C THR A 42 -6.24 -0.62 -0.67
N GLN A 43 -6.05 -1.33 0.43
CA GLN A 43 -7.11 -2.19 0.94
C GLN A 43 -8.28 -1.39 1.46
N VAL A 44 -8.03 -0.27 2.15
CA VAL A 44 -9.12 0.56 2.63
C VAL A 44 -9.93 1.08 1.45
N LYS A 45 -9.26 1.56 0.42
CA LYS A 45 -9.96 2.07 -0.75
C LYS A 45 -10.74 0.97 -1.45
N ALA A 46 -10.18 -0.22 -1.54
CA ALA A 46 -10.88 -1.32 -2.18
C ALA A 46 -12.15 -1.69 -1.42
N ARG A 47 -12.08 -1.68 -0.09
CA ARG A 47 -13.25 -1.99 0.71
C ARG A 47 -14.29 -0.89 0.63
N PHE A 48 -13.85 0.36 0.53
CA PHE A 48 -14.79 1.46 0.32
C PHE A 48 -15.53 1.27 -1.01
N ALA A 49 -14.80 0.86 -2.04
CA ALA A 49 -15.42 0.67 -3.35
C ALA A 49 -16.47 -0.45 -3.33
N GLU A 50 -16.31 -1.41 -2.43
CA GLU A 50 -17.28 -2.49 -2.31
C GLU A 50 -18.46 -2.13 -1.42
N SER A 51 -18.36 -1.04 -0.68
CA SER A 51 -19.41 -0.67 0.26
C SER A 51 -20.52 0.08 -0.46
N PRO A 52 -21.78 -0.29 -0.22
CA PRO A 52 -22.87 0.49 -0.80
C PRO A 52 -23.10 1.80 -0.08
N VAL A 53 -22.48 2.01 1.07
CA VAL A 53 -22.70 3.20 1.88
C VAL A 53 -21.61 4.25 1.67
N VAL A 54 -20.36 3.82 1.51
CA VAL A 54 -19.24 4.75 1.49
C VAL A 54 -18.89 5.12 0.05
N SER A 55 -18.71 6.43 -0.18
CA SER A 55 -18.31 6.93 -1.49
C SER A 55 -16.80 7.05 -1.55
N VAL A 56 -16.18 6.20 -2.34
CA VAL A 56 -14.72 6.21 -2.45
C VAL A 56 -14.23 7.46 -3.14
N MET A 57 -15.09 8.12 -3.92
CA MET A 57 -14.70 9.32 -4.64
C MET A 57 -14.67 10.56 -3.76
N ALA A 58 -15.41 10.55 -2.68
CA ALA A 58 -15.52 11.72 -1.82
C ALA A 58 -14.64 11.62 -0.59
N ILE A 59 -14.02 10.48 -0.35
CA ILE A 59 -13.24 10.25 0.87
C ILE A 59 -11.82 9.92 0.48
N ASN A 60 -10.88 10.69 1.03
CA ASN A 60 -9.47 10.46 0.82
C ASN A 60 -8.91 9.58 1.93
N VAL A 61 -7.99 8.72 1.58
CA VAL A 61 -7.36 7.80 2.52
C VAL A 61 -5.85 7.99 2.45
N GLU A 62 -5.23 8.21 3.60
CA GLU A 62 -3.78 8.26 3.70
C GLU A 62 -3.35 7.41 4.87
N THR A 63 -2.24 6.75 4.74
CA THR A 63 -1.72 5.89 5.81
C THR A 63 -0.29 6.25 6.10
N MET A 64 0.02 6.43 7.38
CA MET A 64 1.37 6.72 7.81
C MET A 64 1.65 5.93 9.08
N HIS A 65 2.64 5.05 9.01
CA HIS A 65 3.04 4.20 10.14
C HIS A 65 1.87 3.44 10.74
N GLY A 66 0.99 2.94 9.89
CA GLY A 66 -0.14 2.15 10.34
C GLY A 66 -1.35 2.96 10.79
N THR A 67 -1.25 4.29 10.83
CA THR A 67 -2.38 5.14 11.14
C THR A 67 -3.05 5.56 9.85
N VAL A 68 -4.34 5.27 9.74
CA VAL A 68 -5.13 5.62 8.57
C VAL A 68 -5.83 6.93 8.84
N GLN A 69 -5.63 7.90 7.98
CA GLN A 69 -6.33 9.17 8.08
C GLN A 69 -7.36 9.26 6.98
N LEU A 70 -8.60 9.50 7.38
CA LEU A 70 -9.71 9.67 6.45
C LEU A 70 -10.10 11.13 6.42
N SER A 71 -10.32 11.66 5.23
CA SER A 71 -10.74 13.05 5.09
C SER A 71 -11.66 13.16 3.88
N GLY A 72 -12.37 14.25 3.81
CA GLY A 72 -13.32 14.46 2.73
C GLY A 72 -14.71 14.68 3.27
N PHE A 73 -15.71 14.27 2.50
CA PHE A 73 -17.09 14.57 2.82
C PHE A 73 -17.94 13.33 2.77
N ALA A 74 -18.87 13.21 3.72
CA ALA A 74 -19.84 12.13 3.75
C ALA A 74 -21.23 12.77 3.72
N LYS A 75 -22.19 12.01 3.21
CA LYS A 75 -23.56 12.50 3.09
C LYS A 75 -24.26 12.53 4.44
N ASN A 76 -23.88 11.65 5.31
CA ASN A 76 -24.52 11.56 6.62
C ASN A 76 -23.54 10.91 7.60
N GLU A 77 -23.97 10.85 8.86
CA GLU A 77 -23.12 10.30 9.91
C GLU A 77 -22.90 8.79 9.71
N THR A 78 -23.87 8.11 9.15
CA THR A 78 -23.72 6.69 8.90
C THR A 78 -22.57 6.41 7.94
N GLU A 79 -22.45 7.20 6.88
CA GLU A 79 -21.35 7.03 5.95
C GLU A 79 -20.02 7.31 6.65
N ARG A 80 -19.97 8.34 7.47
CA ARG A 80 -18.76 8.72 8.17
C ARG A 80 -18.30 7.62 9.12
N THR A 81 -19.21 7.08 9.90
CA THR A 81 -18.85 6.04 10.87
C THR A 81 -18.60 4.70 10.19
N THR A 82 -19.30 4.41 9.10
CA THR A 82 -19.05 3.19 8.35
C THR A 82 -17.66 3.22 7.75
N ALA A 83 -17.23 4.36 7.22
CA ALA A 83 -15.89 4.48 6.67
C ALA A 83 -14.84 4.18 7.74
N GLU A 84 -15.02 4.71 8.93
CA GLU A 84 -14.08 4.46 10.01
C GLU A 84 -14.05 2.99 10.38
N SER A 85 -15.22 2.37 10.49
CA SER A 85 -15.30 0.96 10.85
C SER A 85 -14.60 0.09 9.82
N ILE A 86 -14.80 0.38 8.54
CA ILE A 86 -14.16 -0.37 7.47
C ILE A 86 -12.64 -0.24 7.58
N ALA A 87 -12.16 0.97 7.80
CA ALA A 87 -10.72 1.18 7.90
C ALA A 87 -10.12 0.43 9.09
N ARG A 88 -10.84 0.39 10.21
CA ARG A 88 -10.32 -0.30 11.39
C ARG A 88 -10.20 -1.80 11.18
N GLN A 89 -10.99 -2.36 10.28
CA GLN A 89 -10.98 -3.80 10.05
C GLN A 89 -9.87 -4.26 9.11
N VAL A 90 -9.18 -3.34 8.47
CA VAL A 90 -8.09 -3.71 7.57
C VAL A 90 -6.91 -4.19 8.40
N PRO A 91 -6.29 -5.31 8.03
CA PRO A 91 -5.14 -5.83 8.77
C PRO A 91 -4.01 -4.81 8.83
N ASN A 92 -3.32 -4.80 9.94
CA ASN A 92 -2.16 -3.96 10.20
C ASN A 92 -2.47 -2.51 10.47
N VAL A 93 -3.73 -2.12 10.50
CA VAL A 93 -4.11 -0.77 10.89
C VAL A 93 -3.98 -0.64 12.39
N LYS A 94 -3.19 0.32 12.83
CA LYS A 94 -2.97 0.55 14.24
C LYS A 94 -4.00 1.51 14.81
N SER A 95 -4.38 2.51 14.04
CA SER A 95 -5.39 3.47 14.48
C SER A 95 -5.99 4.15 13.27
N VAL A 96 -7.13 4.79 13.47
CA VAL A 96 -7.82 5.50 12.41
C VAL A 96 -8.15 6.90 12.92
N LYS A 97 -7.76 7.90 12.12
CA LYS A 97 -8.11 9.27 12.41
C LYS A 97 -9.18 9.68 11.41
N ASN A 98 -10.37 9.94 11.90
CA ASN A 98 -11.50 10.21 11.02
C ASN A 98 -11.79 11.72 11.01
N ASP A 99 -11.34 12.37 9.94
CA ASP A 99 -11.55 13.78 9.73
C ASP A 99 -12.59 14.05 8.64
N ILE A 100 -13.45 13.08 8.39
CA ILE A 100 -14.51 13.23 7.41
C ILE A 100 -15.56 14.22 7.93
N ILE A 101 -15.97 15.11 7.05
CA ILE A 101 -16.99 16.12 7.38
C ILE A 101 -18.30 15.67 6.78
N VAL A 102 -19.35 15.69 7.60
CA VAL A 102 -20.69 15.33 7.11
C VAL A 102 -21.29 16.55 6.42
N ARG A 103 -21.68 16.34 5.18
CA ARG A 103 -22.25 17.42 4.39
C ARG A 103 -23.43 16.88 3.60
N PRO A 104 -24.63 17.06 4.09
CA PRO A 104 -25.85 16.48 3.48
C PRO A 104 -26.13 17.04 2.10
#